data_51d7fcb949529c5f0f7a59a75a2a1ca3
#
_entry.id   51d7fcb949529c5f0f7a59a75a2a1ca3
#
_cell.length_a   1.000
_cell.length_b   1.000
_cell.length_c   1.000
_cell.angle_alpha   90.00
_cell.angle_beta   90.00
_cell.angle_gamma   90.00
#
_symmetry.space_group_name_H-M   'P 1'
#
loop_
_entity.id
_entity.type
_entity.pdbx_description
1 polymer ?
#
loop_
_entity_poly.entity_id
_entity_poly.type
_entity_poly.pdbx_seq_one_letter_code
_entity_poly.pdbx_strand_id
1 'polypeptide(L)'
;LAALGAAVTGVDISDSAIDFARTLSAESGIAADFERADVSAWLRDAGAAGRKFDRVFSSYGTVIWLPDLDECAEGIAGVLAPNGRFVLVEFHPFAMCFDEKWSLTYPYGGGTPVTEPGGVGDYVADSADLVLPGAQGDGVENFENPFPSCEFNWSIAEVLGALRRAGLTLESFDEYPYANGWHGFEEMAELGGKRWGVPAGRPEIPLMYSLSVRLAD
;
A
#
# COMPACT_ATOMS: atom_id res chain seq x y z
N LEU A 1 -8.72 10.60 4.87
CA LEU A 1 -7.93 11.75 5.40
C LEU A 1 -8.66 13.05 5.10
N ALA A 2 -9.08 13.33 3.86
CA ALA A 2 -9.80 14.56 3.51
C ALA A 2 -11.07 14.76 4.35
N ALA A 3 -11.86 13.71 4.57
CA ALA A 3 -13.03 13.75 5.45
C ALA A 3 -12.71 14.11 6.92
N LEU A 4 -11.45 14.00 7.32
CA LEU A 4 -10.94 14.41 8.63
C LEU A 4 -10.37 15.83 8.63
N GLY A 5 -10.49 16.55 7.50
CA GLY A 5 -10.07 17.94 7.35
C GLY A 5 -8.64 18.15 6.84
N ALA A 6 -7.96 17.10 6.36
CA ALA A 6 -6.66 17.24 5.72
C ALA A 6 -6.79 17.77 4.27
N ALA A 7 -5.88 18.65 3.85
CA ALA A 7 -5.67 18.95 2.44
C ALA A 7 -4.90 17.76 1.83
N VAL A 8 -5.53 17.01 0.93
CA VAL A 8 -5.00 15.74 0.41
C VAL A 8 -4.66 15.86 -1.05
N THR A 9 -3.48 15.37 -1.43
CA THR A 9 -3.13 15.02 -2.81
C THR A 9 -2.95 13.51 -2.90
N GLY A 10 -3.78 12.83 -3.69
CA GLY A 10 -3.64 11.41 -4.03
C GLY A 10 -2.87 11.25 -5.34
N VAL A 11 -1.99 10.26 -5.38
CA VAL A 11 -1.20 9.93 -6.58
C VAL A 11 -1.37 8.45 -6.89
N ASP A 12 -1.69 8.14 -8.12
CA ASP A 12 -1.81 6.77 -8.62
C ASP A 12 -1.39 6.72 -10.09
N ILE A 13 -0.87 5.58 -10.53
CA ILE A 13 -0.47 5.37 -11.93
C ILE A 13 -1.67 5.05 -12.83
N SER A 14 -2.77 4.57 -12.26
CA SER A 14 -3.97 4.14 -12.98
C SER A 14 -4.87 5.32 -13.34
N ASP A 15 -5.14 5.48 -14.64
CA ASP A 15 -6.11 6.49 -15.11
C ASP A 15 -7.50 6.23 -14.51
N SER A 16 -7.96 4.98 -14.52
CA SER A 16 -9.28 4.61 -13.99
C SER A 16 -9.40 4.83 -12.48
N ALA A 17 -8.37 4.55 -11.70
CA ALA A 17 -8.35 4.80 -10.26
C ALA A 17 -8.44 6.32 -9.96
N ILE A 18 -7.71 7.14 -10.71
CA ILE A 18 -7.74 8.59 -10.56
C ILE A 18 -9.10 9.16 -10.96
N ASP A 19 -9.71 8.71 -12.06
CA ASP A 19 -11.02 9.16 -12.50
C ASP A 19 -12.11 8.75 -11.51
N PHE A 20 -12.05 7.54 -10.96
CA PHE A 20 -12.93 7.10 -9.89
C PHE A 20 -12.77 7.95 -8.62
N ALA A 21 -11.54 8.22 -8.18
CA ALA A 21 -11.26 9.04 -7.01
C ALA A 21 -11.79 10.48 -7.15
N ARG A 22 -11.64 11.08 -8.33
CA ARG A 22 -12.19 12.41 -8.65
C ARG A 22 -13.72 12.41 -8.61
N THR A 23 -14.35 11.38 -9.18
CA THR A 23 -15.80 11.20 -9.16
C THR A 23 -16.30 11.09 -7.72
N LEU A 24 -15.68 10.23 -6.92
CA LEU A 24 -16.03 10.04 -5.51
C LEU A 24 -15.87 11.33 -4.69
N SER A 25 -14.80 12.09 -4.92
CA SER A 25 -14.59 13.40 -4.29
C SER A 25 -15.71 14.37 -4.64
N ALA A 26 -16.08 14.45 -5.91
CA ALA A 26 -17.16 15.33 -6.38
C ALA A 26 -18.53 14.93 -5.80
N GLU A 27 -18.86 13.64 -5.82
CA GLU A 27 -20.15 13.12 -5.34
C GLU A 27 -20.30 13.22 -3.83
N SER A 28 -19.22 12.97 -3.08
CA SER A 28 -19.21 13.09 -1.61
C SER A 28 -19.14 14.54 -1.11
N GLY A 29 -18.75 15.48 -1.94
CA GLY A 29 -18.47 16.87 -1.56
C GLY A 29 -17.22 17.02 -0.69
N ILE A 30 -16.37 15.99 -0.61
CA ILE A 30 -15.13 16.00 0.15
C ILE A 30 -13.99 16.34 -0.81
N ALA A 31 -13.46 17.57 -0.73
CA ALA A 31 -12.42 18.04 -1.63
C ALA A 31 -11.09 17.32 -1.40
N ALA A 32 -10.51 16.83 -2.48
CA ALA A 32 -9.16 16.30 -2.54
C ALA A 32 -8.61 16.47 -3.98
N ASP A 33 -7.30 16.62 -4.11
CA ASP A 33 -6.62 16.66 -5.41
C ASP A 33 -6.12 15.25 -5.77
N PHE A 34 -6.19 14.91 -7.08
CA PHE A 34 -5.71 13.63 -7.57
C PHE A 34 -4.87 13.82 -8.84
N GLU A 35 -3.66 13.25 -8.82
CA GLU A 35 -2.69 13.34 -9.91
C GLU A 35 -2.36 11.93 -10.43
N ARG A 36 -2.48 11.73 -11.74
CA ARG A 36 -2.06 10.48 -12.39
C ARG A 36 -0.58 10.54 -12.67
N ALA A 37 0.22 9.71 -12.00
CA ALA A 37 1.66 9.62 -12.21
C ALA A 37 2.25 8.33 -11.65
N ASP A 38 3.43 7.94 -12.13
CA ASP A 38 4.32 7.06 -11.38
C ASP A 38 4.74 7.75 -10.09
N VAL A 39 4.64 7.06 -8.96
CA VAL A 39 4.82 7.67 -7.63
C VAL A 39 6.26 8.14 -7.39
N SER A 40 7.27 7.37 -7.83
CA SER A 40 8.68 7.73 -7.66
C SER A 40 9.04 8.97 -8.47
N ALA A 41 8.61 9.00 -9.73
CA ALA A 41 8.77 10.17 -10.59
C ALA A 41 8.06 11.41 -10.03
N TRP A 42 6.82 11.24 -9.55
CA TRP A 42 6.06 12.33 -8.98
C TRP A 42 6.71 12.90 -7.71
N LEU A 43 7.16 12.04 -6.80
CA LEU A 43 7.83 12.45 -5.55
C LEU A 43 9.10 13.26 -5.86
N ARG A 44 9.92 12.79 -6.81
CA ARG A 44 11.11 13.50 -7.26
C ARG A 44 10.77 14.88 -7.80
N ASP A 45 9.80 14.97 -8.71
CA ASP A 45 9.42 16.21 -9.38
C ASP A 45 8.75 17.20 -8.40
N ALA A 46 7.91 16.71 -7.51
CA ALA A 46 7.30 17.49 -6.43
C ALA A 46 8.35 18.05 -5.47
N GLY A 47 9.34 17.24 -5.09
CA GLY A 47 10.47 17.67 -4.26
C GLY A 47 11.33 18.74 -4.95
N ALA A 48 11.64 18.57 -6.22
CA ALA A 48 12.36 19.56 -7.04
C ALA A 48 11.57 20.87 -7.18
N ALA A 49 10.25 20.81 -7.24
CA ALA A 49 9.37 21.98 -7.24
C ALA A 49 9.19 22.62 -5.85
N GLY A 50 9.80 22.07 -4.80
CA GLY A 50 9.72 22.59 -3.44
C GLY A 50 8.39 22.30 -2.74
N ARG A 51 7.56 21.38 -3.26
CA ARG A 51 6.31 20.95 -2.59
C ARG A 51 6.66 20.24 -1.28
N LYS A 52 5.92 20.56 -0.22
CA LYS A 52 6.14 19.99 1.11
C LYS A 52 4.84 19.54 1.73
N PHE A 53 4.89 18.41 2.43
CA PHE A 53 3.73 17.76 3.08
C PHE A 53 4.05 17.48 4.55
N ASP A 54 3.09 17.78 5.43
CA ASP A 54 3.18 17.42 6.84
C ASP A 54 3.07 15.92 7.06
N ARG A 55 2.36 15.25 6.16
CA ARG A 55 2.16 13.79 6.19
C ARG A 55 2.24 13.24 4.77
N VAL A 56 3.05 12.21 4.62
CA VAL A 56 3.03 11.31 3.48
C VAL A 56 2.50 9.98 3.98
N PHE A 57 1.51 9.42 3.31
CA PHE A 57 0.87 8.18 3.73
C PHE A 57 0.85 7.19 2.58
N SER A 58 1.26 5.96 2.85
CA SER A 58 1.17 4.84 1.95
C SER A 58 0.42 3.70 2.64
N SER A 59 -0.56 3.13 1.96
CA SER A 59 -1.38 2.04 2.48
C SER A 59 -1.14 0.75 1.70
N TYR A 60 -1.80 -0.28 2.14
CA TYR A 60 -1.62 -1.70 1.82
C TYR A 60 -1.32 -1.98 0.34
N GLY A 61 -0.29 -2.82 0.10
CA GLY A 61 0.07 -3.29 -1.22
C GLY A 61 0.79 -2.25 -2.11
N THR A 62 1.37 -1.19 -1.54
CA THR A 62 2.12 -0.20 -2.33
C THR A 62 3.56 -0.64 -2.57
N VAL A 63 4.23 -1.15 -1.52
CA VAL A 63 5.67 -1.46 -1.56
C VAL A 63 6.00 -2.55 -2.57
N ILE A 64 5.12 -3.50 -2.77
CA ILE A 64 5.28 -4.59 -3.73
C ILE A 64 5.35 -4.12 -5.20
N TRP A 65 4.84 -2.93 -5.49
CA TRP A 65 4.88 -2.36 -6.85
C TRP A 65 6.12 -1.49 -7.11
N LEU A 66 6.96 -1.26 -6.12
CA LEU A 66 8.11 -0.37 -6.23
C LEU A 66 9.35 -1.15 -6.71
N PRO A 67 9.87 -0.89 -7.91
CA PRO A 67 11.07 -1.56 -8.40
C PRO A 67 12.35 -1.06 -7.70
N ASP A 68 12.32 0.14 -7.13
CA ASP A 68 13.43 0.78 -6.45
C ASP A 68 12.97 1.48 -5.17
N LEU A 69 13.33 0.88 -4.03
CA LEU A 69 12.99 1.43 -2.71
C LEU A 69 13.81 2.69 -2.37
N ASP A 70 15.05 2.79 -2.86
CA ASP A 70 15.91 3.92 -2.57
C ASP A 70 15.37 5.19 -3.27
N GLU A 71 15.01 5.09 -4.55
CA GLU A 71 14.40 6.20 -5.29
C GLU A 71 13.12 6.70 -4.59
N CYS A 72 12.25 5.76 -4.19
CA CYS A 72 11.01 6.12 -3.50
C CYS A 72 11.29 6.77 -2.14
N ALA A 73 12.19 6.23 -1.34
CA ALA A 73 12.53 6.74 0.00
C ALA A 73 13.18 8.15 -0.08
N GLU A 74 14.07 8.37 -1.06
CA GLU A 74 14.66 9.69 -1.33
C GLU A 74 13.58 10.71 -1.74
N GLY A 75 12.65 10.29 -2.59
CA GLY A 75 11.51 11.11 -2.99
C GLY A 75 10.61 11.48 -1.82
N ILE A 76 10.30 10.54 -0.93
CA ILE A 76 9.54 10.78 0.30
C ILE A 76 10.27 11.79 1.18
N ALA A 77 11.56 11.62 1.44
CA ALA A 77 12.37 12.57 2.22
C ALA A 77 12.36 13.96 1.57
N GLY A 78 12.42 14.01 0.23
CA GLY A 78 12.41 15.25 -0.54
C GLY A 78 11.12 16.06 -0.40
N VAL A 79 9.99 15.44 -0.15
CA VAL A 79 8.69 16.12 -0.03
C VAL A 79 8.21 16.30 1.41
N LEU A 80 8.87 15.74 2.41
CA LEU A 80 8.50 15.97 3.80
C LEU A 80 8.81 17.41 4.24
N ALA A 81 7.84 18.03 4.90
CA ALA A 81 8.03 19.29 5.61
C ALA A 81 8.91 19.08 6.85
N PRO A 82 9.53 20.14 7.42
CA PRO A 82 10.11 20.07 8.75
C PRO A 82 9.09 19.52 9.76
N ASN A 83 9.47 18.53 10.55
CA ASN A 83 8.58 17.77 11.45
C ASN A 83 7.49 16.95 10.74
N GLY A 84 7.52 16.83 9.42
CA GLY A 84 6.66 15.94 8.66
C GLY A 84 6.95 14.49 8.94
N ARG A 85 5.97 13.62 8.68
CA ARG A 85 6.09 12.17 8.87
C ARG A 85 5.66 11.42 7.64
N PHE A 86 6.39 10.37 7.32
CA PHE A 86 5.90 9.31 6.46
C PHE A 86 5.34 8.19 7.32
N VAL A 87 4.14 7.74 6.99
CA VAL A 87 3.46 6.61 7.63
C VAL A 87 3.18 5.57 6.57
N LEU A 88 3.66 4.37 6.81
CA LEU A 88 3.40 3.19 5.98
C LEU A 88 2.57 2.20 6.77
N VAL A 89 1.55 1.63 6.14
CA VAL A 89 0.83 0.44 6.61
C VAL A 89 0.82 -0.55 5.45
N GLU A 90 1.38 -1.74 5.64
CA GLU A 90 1.64 -2.66 4.54
C GLU A 90 1.41 -4.11 4.94
N PHE A 91 1.19 -4.99 3.97
CA PHE A 91 1.20 -6.43 4.20
C PHE A 91 2.60 -6.88 4.58
N HIS A 92 2.65 -7.81 5.54
CA HIS A 92 3.94 -8.25 6.07
C HIS A 92 4.64 -9.17 5.06
N PRO A 93 5.91 -8.90 4.68
CA PRO A 93 6.60 -9.69 3.66
C PRO A 93 6.80 -11.16 4.06
N PHE A 94 6.78 -11.49 5.35
CA PHE A 94 6.79 -12.88 5.77
C PHE A 94 5.51 -13.62 5.39
N ALA A 95 4.34 -12.96 5.47
CA ALA A 95 3.09 -13.52 4.98
C ALA A 95 3.13 -13.75 3.46
N MET A 96 3.75 -12.83 2.72
CA MET A 96 3.91 -12.93 1.27
C MET A 96 4.88 -14.05 0.83
N CYS A 97 5.55 -14.73 1.75
CA CYS A 97 6.33 -15.94 1.43
C CYS A 97 5.45 -17.17 1.15
N PHE A 98 4.19 -17.14 1.54
CA PHE A 98 3.27 -18.28 1.40
C PHE A 98 2.39 -18.13 0.18
N ASP A 99 2.05 -19.26 -0.45
CA ASP A 99 0.98 -19.32 -1.42
C ASP A 99 -0.40 -19.35 -0.75
N GLU A 100 -1.47 -19.33 -1.53
CA GLU A 100 -2.86 -19.33 -1.05
C GLU A 100 -3.17 -20.50 -0.09
N LYS A 101 -2.42 -21.63 -0.19
CA LYS A 101 -2.56 -22.85 0.63
C LYS A 101 -1.63 -22.89 1.82
N TRP A 102 -0.99 -21.78 2.13
CA TRP A 102 -0.02 -21.70 3.23
C TRP A 102 1.25 -22.54 3.03
N SER A 103 1.65 -22.82 1.79
CA SER A 103 2.94 -23.44 1.48
C SER A 103 3.98 -22.34 1.31
N LEU A 104 5.15 -22.49 1.92
CA LEU A 104 6.26 -21.56 1.77
C LEU A 104 6.81 -21.66 0.34
N THR A 105 6.56 -20.68 -0.50
CA THR A 105 6.76 -20.74 -1.95
C THR A 105 7.63 -19.59 -2.47
N TYR A 106 7.46 -18.39 -1.93
CA TYR A 106 8.10 -17.17 -2.45
C TYR A 106 9.27 -16.70 -1.59
N PRO A 107 10.26 -15.99 -2.17
CA PRO A 107 11.38 -15.45 -1.40
C PRO A 107 10.91 -14.32 -0.48
N TYR A 108 11.54 -14.20 0.69
CA TYR A 108 11.22 -13.17 1.69
C TYR A 108 11.61 -11.74 1.26
N GLY A 109 12.60 -11.59 0.38
CA GLY A 109 13.12 -10.27 0.00
C GLY A 109 14.10 -10.38 -1.17
N GLY A 110 14.97 -9.38 -1.30
CA GLY A 110 15.97 -9.29 -2.37
C GLY A 110 15.48 -8.55 -3.60
N GLY A 111 14.30 -7.93 -3.56
CA GLY A 111 13.72 -7.22 -4.70
C GLY A 111 13.48 -8.14 -5.89
N THR A 112 13.25 -9.42 -5.64
CA THR A 112 13.06 -10.41 -6.70
C THR A 112 11.73 -10.13 -7.39
N PRO A 113 11.72 -9.88 -8.71
CA PRO A 113 10.48 -9.66 -9.44
C PRO A 113 9.68 -10.96 -9.57
N VAL A 114 8.40 -10.91 -9.25
CA VAL A 114 7.42 -11.96 -9.49
C VAL A 114 6.45 -11.43 -10.55
N THR A 115 6.36 -12.13 -11.68
CA THR A 115 5.50 -11.70 -12.79
C THR A 115 4.27 -12.57 -12.86
N GLU A 116 3.10 -11.94 -12.80
CA GLU A 116 1.81 -12.58 -12.97
C GLU A 116 1.25 -12.25 -14.35
N PRO A 117 1.16 -13.26 -15.25
CA PRO A 117 0.71 -13.03 -16.63
C PRO A 117 -0.73 -12.50 -16.73
N GLY A 118 -1.59 -12.87 -15.79
CA GLY A 118 -2.98 -12.41 -15.72
C GLY A 118 -3.16 -11.02 -15.13
N GLY A 119 -2.05 -10.41 -14.69
CA GLY A 119 -2.08 -9.08 -14.08
C GLY A 119 -2.85 -9.00 -12.77
N VAL A 120 -3.16 -7.78 -12.37
CA VAL A 120 -3.90 -7.48 -11.14
C VAL A 120 -5.39 -7.72 -11.37
N GLY A 121 -6.07 -8.42 -10.44
CA GLY A 121 -7.51 -8.63 -10.44
C GLY A 121 -8.33 -7.36 -10.16
N ASP A 122 -9.64 -7.49 -10.15
CA ASP A 122 -10.55 -6.40 -9.78
C ASP A 122 -10.67 -6.28 -8.25
N TYR A 123 -9.74 -5.58 -7.63
CA TYR A 123 -9.77 -5.33 -6.18
C TYR A 123 -11.04 -4.62 -5.70
N VAL A 124 -11.71 -3.86 -6.57
CA VAL A 124 -12.93 -3.15 -6.20
C VAL A 124 -14.07 -4.15 -6.04
N ALA A 125 -14.22 -5.09 -6.98
CA ALA A 125 -15.19 -6.15 -6.88
C ALA A 125 -14.92 -7.04 -5.66
N ASP A 126 -13.67 -7.48 -5.49
CA ASP A 126 -13.26 -8.36 -4.38
C ASP A 126 -13.42 -7.69 -3.00
N SER A 127 -13.33 -6.36 -2.94
CA SER A 127 -13.44 -5.58 -1.70
C SER A 127 -14.83 -5.00 -1.44
N ALA A 128 -15.72 -4.97 -2.43
CA ALA A 128 -16.96 -4.21 -2.39
C ALA A 128 -17.86 -4.57 -1.20
N ASP A 129 -18.04 -5.84 -0.93
CA ASP A 129 -18.80 -6.32 0.23
C ASP A 129 -18.10 -6.04 1.56
N LEU A 130 -16.81 -5.76 1.52
CA LEU A 130 -15.96 -5.55 2.69
C LEU A 130 -15.84 -4.07 3.11
N VAL A 131 -16.07 -3.11 2.19
CA VAL A 131 -15.72 -1.70 2.46
C VAL A 131 -16.85 -0.90 3.10
N LEU A 132 -18.09 -1.07 2.72
CA LEU A 132 -19.24 -0.40 3.38
C LEU A 132 -20.49 -1.29 3.30
N PRO A 133 -21.26 -1.47 4.38
CA PRO A 133 -22.59 -2.08 4.29
C PRO A 133 -23.46 -1.26 3.32
N GLY A 134 -23.83 -1.85 2.19
CA GLY A 134 -24.65 -1.19 1.17
C GLY A 134 -23.87 -0.41 0.10
N ALA A 135 -22.56 -0.34 0.15
CA ALA A 135 -21.77 0.04 -1.01
C ALA A 135 -21.71 -1.16 -1.97
N GLN A 136 -22.54 -1.15 -2.98
CA GLN A 136 -22.37 -2.03 -4.11
C GLN A 136 -21.25 -1.43 -4.97
N GLY A 137 -20.03 -1.93 -4.77
CA GLY A 137 -19.02 -1.81 -5.79
C GLY A 137 -19.33 -2.86 -6.84
N ASP A 138 -20.08 -2.49 -7.85
CA ASP A 138 -20.26 -3.32 -9.02
C ASP A 138 -18.89 -3.36 -9.72
N GLY A 139 -18.06 -4.35 -9.37
CA GLY A 139 -16.85 -4.66 -10.12
C GLY A 139 -17.21 -5.06 -11.55
N VAL A 140 -16.21 -5.18 -12.39
CA VAL A 140 -16.42 -5.63 -13.77
C VAL A 140 -16.63 -7.14 -13.76
N GLU A 141 -17.85 -7.58 -14.08
CA GLU A 141 -18.16 -9.02 -14.21
C GLU A 141 -17.18 -9.68 -15.21
N ASN A 142 -16.50 -10.75 -14.79
CA ASN A 142 -15.46 -11.44 -15.56
C ASN A 142 -14.31 -10.52 -16.01
N PHE A 143 -13.82 -9.69 -15.12
CA PHE A 143 -12.67 -8.82 -15.39
C PHE A 143 -11.44 -9.66 -15.75
N GLU A 144 -10.88 -9.40 -16.92
CA GLU A 144 -9.59 -9.93 -17.36
C GLU A 144 -8.64 -8.75 -17.58
N ASN A 145 -7.53 -8.71 -16.83
CA ASN A 145 -6.51 -7.70 -17.05
C ASN A 145 -5.64 -8.12 -18.25
N PRO A 146 -5.58 -7.32 -19.32
CA PRO A 146 -4.77 -7.64 -20.49
C PRO A 146 -3.26 -7.40 -20.29
N PHE A 147 -2.88 -6.81 -19.16
CA PHE A 147 -1.50 -6.43 -18.88
C PHE A 147 -0.94 -7.30 -17.75
N PRO A 148 0.26 -7.91 -17.94
CA PRO A 148 0.92 -8.61 -16.85
C PRO A 148 1.30 -7.62 -15.73
N SER A 149 1.29 -8.09 -14.49
CA SER A 149 1.83 -7.35 -13.36
C SER A 149 3.22 -7.87 -12.98
N CYS A 150 4.00 -7.01 -12.33
CA CYS A 150 5.29 -7.36 -11.78
C CYS A 150 5.36 -6.85 -10.34
N GLU A 151 5.46 -7.77 -9.40
CA GLU A 151 5.57 -7.50 -7.97
C GLU A 151 7.00 -7.73 -7.50
N PHE A 152 7.41 -7.02 -6.46
CA PHE A 152 8.76 -7.12 -5.90
C PHE A 152 8.69 -7.51 -4.43
N ASN A 153 9.36 -8.59 -4.06
CA ASN A 153 9.43 -9.01 -2.67
C ASN A 153 10.54 -8.24 -1.94
N TRP A 154 10.15 -7.36 -1.03
CA TRP A 154 11.04 -6.57 -0.19
C TRP A 154 10.91 -6.98 1.27
N SER A 155 12.02 -7.37 1.89
CA SER A 155 12.07 -7.63 3.32
C SER A 155 11.90 -6.36 4.16
N ILE A 156 11.50 -6.50 5.42
CA ILE A 156 11.47 -5.38 6.38
C ILE A 156 12.84 -4.68 6.47
N ALA A 157 13.92 -5.45 6.44
CA ALA A 157 15.28 -4.91 6.52
C ALA A 157 15.63 -4.03 5.30
N GLU A 158 15.16 -4.37 4.11
CA GLU A 158 15.37 -3.58 2.89
C GLU A 158 14.55 -2.30 2.93
N VAL A 159 13.27 -2.36 3.33
CA VAL A 159 12.42 -1.17 3.51
C VAL A 159 13.03 -0.20 4.53
N LEU A 160 13.36 -0.68 5.72
CA LEU A 160 13.99 0.16 6.77
C LEU A 160 15.37 0.67 6.32
N GLY A 161 16.12 -0.13 5.58
CA GLY A 161 17.41 0.22 5.03
C GLY A 161 17.33 1.39 4.04
N ALA A 162 16.37 1.35 3.11
CA ALA A 162 16.12 2.41 2.13
C ALA A 162 15.71 3.72 2.84
N LEU A 163 14.74 3.66 3.74
CA LEU A 163 14.31 4.82 4.52
C LEU A 163 15.48 5.46 5.29
N ARG A 164 16.33 4.64 5.93
CA ARG A 164 17.51 5.14 6.65
C ARG A 164 18.55 5.77 5.71
N ARG A 165 18.81 5.19 4.53
CA ARG A 165 19.73 5.78 3.54
C ARG A 165 19.23 7.13 3.02
N ALA A 166 17.93 7.30 2.91
CA ALA A 166 17.29 8.58 2.57
C ALA A 166 17.29 9.61 3.71
N GLY A 167 17.95 9.35 4.84
CA GLY A 167 18.02 10.27 5.99
C GLY A 167 16.75 10.30 6.84
N LEU A 168 15.95 9.24 6.80
CA LEU A 168 14.75 9.10 7.61
C LEU A 168 15.06 8.29 8.89
N THR A 169 14.48 8.71 10.00
CA THR A 169 14.62 8.10 11.32
C THR A 169 13.31 7.45 11.73
N LEU A 170 13.38 6.17 12.15
CA LEU A 170 12.24 5.41 12.63
C LEU A 170 11.76 5.95 13.98
N GLU A 171 10.46 6.24 14.09
CA GLU A 171 9.78 6.64 15.32
C GLU A 171 8.98 5.49 15.94
N SER A 172 8.28 4.72 15.10
CA SER A 172 7.52 3.54 15.54
C SER A 172 7.54 2.45 14.48
N PHE A 173 7.42 1.20 14.93
CA PHE A 173 7.23 0.01 14.10
C PHE A 173 6.37 -0.97 14.88
N ASP A 174 5.28 -1.43 14.26
CA ASP A 174 4.33 -2.36 14.85
C ASP A 174 4.00 -3.46 13.85
N GLU A 175 3.80 -4.69 14.34
CA GLU A 175 3.37 -5.84 13.57
C GLU A 175 1.99 -6.31 14.03
N TYR A 176 1.18 -6.78 13.10
CA TYR A 176 -0.20 -7.18 13.38
C TYR A 176 -0.46 -8.61 12.90
N PRO A 177 -1.04 -9.49 13.77
CA PRO A 177 -1.35 -10.86 13.40
C PRO A 177 -2.64 -10.99 12.59
N TYR A 178 -3.04 -9.92 11.91
CA TYR A 178 -4.22 -9.88 11.06
C TYR A 178 -3.96 -9.06 9.80
N ALA A 179 -4.66 -9.41 8.73
CA ALA A 179 -4.78 -8.60 7.52
C ALA A 179 -6.07 -7.78 7.57
N ASN A 180 -6.03 -6.54 7.12
CA ASN A 180 -7.16 -5.64 7.08
C ASN A 180 -7.73 -5.60 5.66
N GLY A 181 -8.98 -6.06 5.48
CA GLY A 181 -9.66 -6.06 4.19
C GLY A 181 -9.15 -7.08 3.16
N TRP A 182 -8.18 -7.90 3.50
CA TRP A 182 -7.61 -8.90 2.60
C TRP A 182 -7.62 -10.31 3.21
N HIS A 183 -8.02 -11.29 2.42
CA HIS A 183 -8.14 -12.69 2.80
C HIS A 183 -7.62 -13.62 1.68
N GLY A 184 -6.39 -13.36 1.24
CA GLY A 184 -5.76 -14.07 0.12
C GLY A 184 -5.31 -15.50 0.38
N PHE A 185 -5.47 -16.01 1.61
CA PHE A 185 -5.13 -17.39 1.95
C PHE A 185 -6.38 -18.23 2.25
N GLU A 186 -6.31 -19.52 1.96
CA GLU A 186 -7.40 -20.47 2.29
C GLU A 186 -7.64 -20.52 3.81
N GLU A 187 -8.92 -20.68 4.20
CA GLU A 187 -9.36 -20.89 5.58
C GLU A 187 -8.97 -19.77 6.57
N MET A 188 -8.69 -18.55 6.12
CA MET A 188 -8.44 -17.45 7.03
C MET A 188 -9.61 -17.24 7.99
N ALA A 189 -9.30 -16.96 9.25
CA ALA A 189 -10.29 -16.72 10.30
C ALA A 189 -10.78 -15.26 10.28
N GLU A 190 -12.09 -15.05 10.17
CA GLU A 190 -12.67 -13.72 10.33
C GLU A 190 -12.65 -13.30 11.81
N LEU A 191 -12.02 -12.16 12.09
CA LEU A 191 -11.85 -11.62 13.44
C LEU A 191 -12.82 -10.47 13.76
N GLY A 192 -13.72 -10.16 12.83
CA GLY A 192 -14.61 -9.02 12.89
C GLY A 192 -13.95 -7.70 12.49
N GLY A 193 -14.78 -6.71 12.11
CA GLY A 193 -14.27 -5.39 11.65
C GLY A 193 -13.40 -5.46 10.41
N LYS A 194 -13.68 -6.42 9.52
CA LYS A 194 -12.94 -6.67 8.27
C LYS A 194 -11.47 -7.08 8.47
N ARG A 195 -11.17 -7.71 9.59
CA ARG A 195 -9.86 -8.28 9.87
C ARG A 195 -9.87 -9.78 9.72
N TRP A 196 -8.80 -10.30 9.14
CA TRP A 196 -8.62 -11.70 8.84
C TRP A 196 -7.30 -12.18 9.45
N GLY A 197 -7.38 -13.25 10.25
CA GLY A 197 -6.23 -13.89 10.88
C GLY A 197 -5.87 -15.19 10.20
N VAL A 198 -4.80 -15.83 10.66
CA VAL A 198 -4.44 -17.18 10.24
C VAL A 198 -5.55 -18.18 10.57
N PRO A 199 -5.64 -19.34 9.86
CA PRO A 199 -6.61 -20.39 10.17
C PRO A 199 -6.52 -20.84 11.63
N ALA A 200 -7.67 -21.19 12.21
CA ALA A 200 -7.74 -21.71 13.57
C ALA A 200 -6.81 -22.91 13.79
N GLY A 201 -6.03 -22.87 14.86
CA GLY A 201 -5.07 -23.93 15.21
C GLY A 201 -3.70 -23.80 14.56
N ARG A 202 -3.46 -22.83 13.72
CA ARG A 202 -2.11 -22.46 13.26
C ARG A 202 -1.47 -21.44 14.19
N PRO A 203 -0.13 -21.43 14.33
CA PRO A 203 0.57 -20.37 15.03
C PRO A 203 0.29 -19.00 14.38
N GLU A 204 0.08 -17.98 15.20
CA GLU A 204 -0.02 -16.61 14.70
C GLU A 204 1.31 -16.16 14.07
N ILE A 205 1.20 -15.50 12.93
CA ILE A 205 2.31 -14.84 12.26
C ILE A 205 1.90 -13.39 11.96
N PRO A 206 2.85 -12.47 11.78
CA PRO A 206 2.50 -11.11 11.36
C PRO A 206 1.98 -11.15 9.92
N LEU A 207 0.78 -10.60 9.71
CA LEU A 207 0.14 -10.46 8.40
C LEU A 207 0.23 -9.05 7.86
N MET A 208 0.40 -8.06 8.74
CA MET A 208 0.64 -6.66 8.39
C MET A 208 1.69 -6.04 9.31
N TYR A 209 2.24 -4.92 8.88
CA TYR A 209 3.07 -4.05 9.71
C TYR A 209 2.76 -2.59 9.45
N SER A 210 3.12 -1.73 10.37
CA SER A 210 3.13 -0.29 10.17
C SER A 210 4.42 0.32 10.67
N LEU A 211 4.79 1.46 10.08
CA LEU A 211 5.91 2.26 10.57
C LEU A 211 5.60 3.75 10.43
N SER A 212 6.25 4.53 11.27
CA SER A 212 6.34 5.98 11.14
C SER A 212 7.80 6.40 11.15
N VAL A 213 8.17 7.24 10.20
CA VAL A 213 9.50 7.84 10.11
C VAL A 213 9.41 9.35 9.92
N ARG A 214 10.44 10.07 10.32
CA ARG A 214 10.62 11.51 10.10
C ARG A 214 12.00 11.79 9.52
N LEU A 215 12.23 13.02 9.04
CA LEU A 215 13.56 13.44 8.69
C LEU A 215 14.47 13.37 9.93
N ALA A 216 15.72 12.93 9.74
CA ALA A 216 16.73 13.04 10.78
C ALA A 216 17.01 14.52 11.11
N ASP A 217 17.33 14.78 12.37
CA ASP A 217 17.68 16.13 12.84
C ASP A 217 19.01 16.59 12.25
#